data_2fb5c9b3173cc2ff51345fcb3bc37af0
#
_entry.id   2fb5c9b3173cc2ff51345fcb3bc37af0
#
_cell.length_a   1.000
_cell.length_b   1.000
_cell.length_c   1.000
_cell.angle_alpha   90.00
_cell.angle_beta   90.00
_cell.angle_gamma   90.00
#
_symmetry.space_group_name_H-M   'P 1'
#
loop_
_entity.id
_entity.type
_entity.pdbx_description
1 polymer ?
#
loop_
_entity_poly.entity_id
_entity_poly.type
_entity_poly.pdbx_seq_one_letter_code
_entity_poly.pdbx_strand_id
1 'polypeptide(L)'
;MNNPKIINTMKRFFTFLVAAVALCAVVSCDSQKGVPGVKHIVMIGLDGLAGNTVEAADMPTVKQMMAEGAWTLQARSILPSSSACNWASVYMGVGPEMHGYNTWGSRKPDFPSIALGENGIFPTIFTVLRQHNPEINTCALYEWDVHGDLIDNKAVSYHKHIPMGESRSADITNAYIAYLKEHKPQFSECIFDSPDGEGHGYGWGSEEYMKRLPELDAFISQIVEATKEAGMYDDTIFIIISDHGGINRGHGSITMDEMEAPLVFFGPGIKKGYKIDVPVVRYDTAPTIARIFGADVPAVWRGRAIEEIFE
;
A
#
# COMPACT_ATOMS: atom_id res chain seq x y z
N MET A 1 69.99 0.33 23.59
CA MET A 1 70.34 0.14 22.16
C MET A 1 69.05 0.18 21.36
N ASN A 2 68.71 1.35 20.81
CA ASN A 2 67.51 1.55 20.01
C ASN A 2 67.82 1.24 18.55
N ASN A 3 67.26 0.22 18.01
CA ASN A 3 67.47 -0.20 16.64
C ASN A 3 66.52 0.61 15.69
N PRO A 4 67.06 1.55 14.86
CA PRO A 4 66.27 2.46 14.04
C PRO A 4 65.44 1.71 12.97
N LYS A 5 65.71 0.45 12.66
CA LYS A 5 64.97 -0.35 11.68
C LYS A 5 63.58 -0.80 12.21
N ILE A 6 63.44 -0.99 13.53
CA ILE A 6 62.20 -1.40 14.15
C ILE A 6 61.18 -0.24 14.20
N ILE A 7 61.67 1.00 14.43
CA ILE A 7 60.82 2.20 14.51
C ILE A 7 60.23 2.55 13.15
N ASN A 8 60.94 2.34 12.06
CA ASN A 8 60.41 2.61 10.71
C ASN A 8 59.37 1.56 10.25
N THR A 9 59.50 0.33 10.69
CA THR A 9 58.53 -0.72 10.37
C THR A 9 57.19 -0.51 11.11
N MET A 10 57.23 -0.09 12.37
CA MET A 10 56.04 0.24 13.14
C MET A 10 55.30 1.51 12.60
N LYS A 11 56.04 2.56 12.15
CA LYS A 11 55.45 3.72 11.54
C LYS A 11 54.75 3.39 10.20
N ARG A 12 55.29 2.49 9.41
CA ARG A 12 54.67 2.04 8.16
C ARG A 12 53.42 1.19 8.40
N PHE A 13 53.42 0.32 9.45
CA PHE A 13 52.25 -0.43 9.83
C PHE A 13 51.11 0.44 10.35
N PHE A 14 51.41 1.48 11.14
CA PHE A 14 50.42 2.42 11.64
C PHE A 14 49.82 3.30 10.52
N THR A 15 50.62 3.67 9.53
CA THR A 15 50.16 4.47 8.37
C THR A 15 49.24 3.62 7.46
N PHE A 16 49.52 2.35 7.29
CA PHE A 16 48.64 1.42 6.54
C PHE A 16 47.35 1.10 7.28
N LEU A 17 47.39 1.00 8.62
CA LEU A 17 46.17 0.70 9.42
C LEU A 17 45.22 1.92 9.44
N VAL A 18 45.72 3.14 9.50
CA VAL A 18 44.91 4.37 9.43
C VAL A 18 44.34 4.57 8.03
N ALA A 19 45.04 4.22 6.96
CA ALA A 19 44.52 4.28 5.59
C ALA A 19 43.45 3.22 5.32
N ALA A 20 43.54 2.02 5.92
CA ALA A 20 42.54 0.96 5.79
C ALA A 20 41.26 1.27 6.58
N VAL A 21 41.36 1.95 7.74
CA VAL A 21 40.19 2.37 8.52
C VAL A 21 39.48 3.56 7.89
N ALA A 22 40.20 4.45 7.16
CA ALA A 22 39.59 5.56 6.44
C ALA A 22 38.85 5.13 5.15
N LEU A 23 39.12 3.94 4.61
CA LEU A 23 38.45 3.43 3.40
C LEU A 23 37.17 2.61 3.70
N CYS A 24 36.88 2.30 4.98
CA CYS A 24 35.66 1.59 5.39
C CYS A 24 34.54 2.51 5.86
N ALA A 25 34.69 3.84 5.76
CA ALA A 25 33.73 4.79 6.30
C ALA A 25 32.95 5.59 5.22
N VAL A 26 32.85 5.06 4.00
CA VAL A 26 31.90 5.59 3.00
C VAL A 26 31.11 4.40 2.45
N VAL A 27 30.38 3.70 3.33
CA VAL A 27 29.08 3.20 2.91
C VAL A 27 28.20 4.43 2.89
N SER A 28 28.19 5.13 1.76
CA SER A 28 27.13 6.08 1.44
C SER A 28 25.84 5.32 1.63
N CYS A 29 25.11 5.60 2.69
CA CYS A 29 23.70 5.32 2.74
C CYS A 29 23.13 6.22 1.64
N ASP A 30 23.06 5.70 0.42
CA ASP A 30 22.31 6.34 -0.66
C ASP A 30 20.86 6.31 -0.17
N SER A 31 20.42 7.41 0.45
CA SER A 31 19.02 7.55 0.82
C SER A 31 18.23 7.33 -0.46
N GLN A 32 17.38 6.35 -0.45
CA GLN A 32 16.57 5.95 -1.61
C GLN A 32 15.80 7.19 -2.07
N LYS A 33 16.11 7.70 -3.26
CA LYS A 33 15.42 8.88 -3.79
C LYS A 33 14.02 8.46 -4.18
N GLY A 34 13.02 9.24 -3.73
CA GLY A 34 11.63 9.05 -4.16
C GLY A 34 11.45 9.20 -5.68
N VAL A 35 10.26 8.94 -6.16
CA VAL A 35 9.91 9.13 -7.58
C VAL A 35 9.85 10.65 -7.86
N PRO A 36 10.63 11.16 -8.82
CA PRO A 36 10.68 12.59 -9.09
C PRO A 36 9.32 13.16 -9.50
N GLY A 37 8.96 14.33 -8.94
CA GLY A 37 7.72 15.03 -9.27
C GLY A 37 6.49 14.53 -8.53
N VAL A 38 6.56 13.40 -7.82
CA VAL A 38 5.44 12.87 -7.02
C VAL A 38 5.39 13.57 -5.66
N LYS A 39 4.21 14.09 -5.32
CA LYS A 39 3.93 14.69 -4.01
C LYS A 39 2.82 13.98 -3.26
N HIS A 40 1.94 13.30 -3.99
CA HIS A 40 0.73 12.70 -3.46
C HIS A 40 0.58 11.26 -3.88
N ILE A 41 0.06 10.43 -2.99
CA ILE A 41 -0.50 9.12 -3.31
C ILE A 41 -1.95 9.10 -2.84
N VAL A 42 -2.84 8.73 -3.75
CA VAL A 42 -4.26 8.47 -3.50
C VAL A 42 -4.49 6.98 -3.70
N MET A 43 -4.65 6.23 -2.62
CA MET A 43 -4.96 4.80 -2.65
C MET A 43 -6.46 4.60 -2.48
N ILE A 44 -7.07 3.87 -3.40
CA ILE A 44 -8.49 3.53 -3.37
C ILE A 44 -8.60 2.02 -3.27
N GLY A 45 -9.12 1.54 -2.14
CA GLY A 45 -9.34 0.14 -1.86
C GLY A 45 -10.77 -0.28 -2.13
N LEU A 46 -10.93 -1.44 -2.74
CA LEU A 46 -12.21 -2.06 -3.05
C LEU A 46 -12.21 -3.46 -2.43
N ASP A 47 -12.81 -3.61 -1.24
CA ASP A 47 -12.84 -4.88 -0.53
C ASP A 47 -13.54 -5.96 -1.39
N GLY A 48 -12.90 -7.11 -1.53
CA GLY A 48 -13.47 -8.25 -2.26
C GLY A 48 -13.55 -8.10 -3.79
N LEU A 49 -12.86 -7.12 -4.41
CA LEU A 49 -12.84 -7.02 -5.87
C LEU A 49 -11.96 -8.12 -6.48
N ALA A 50 -12.58 -9.12 -7.06
CA ALA A 50 -11.89 -10.23 -7.72
C ALA A 50 -11.24 -9.81 -9.04
N GLY A 51 -9.98 -10.21 -9.26
CA GLY A 51 -9.23 -9.84 -10.46
C GLY A 51 -9.88 -10.34 -11.77
N ASN A 52 -10.48 -11.51 -11.76
CA ASN A 52 -11.15 -12.11 -12.92
C ASN A 52 -12.45 -11.39 -13.35
N THR A 53 -12.98 -10.45 -12.54
CA THR A 53 -14.20 -9.71 -12.87
C THR A 53 -13.93 -8.37 -13.56
N VAL A 54 -12.74 -7.79 -13.37
CA VAL A 54 -12.41 -6.42 -13.81
C VAL A 54 -12.48 -6.24 -15.33
N GLU A 55 -12.00 -7.22 -16.10
CA GLU A 55 -12.02 -7.09 -17.57
C GLU A 55 -13.46 -7.05 -18.13
N ALA A 56 -14.38 -7.85 -17.56
CA ALA A 56 -15.77 -7.89 -17.97
C ALA A 56 -16.63 -6.74 -17.41
N ALA A 57 -16.21 -6.12 -16.31
CA ALA A 57 -16.93 -5.04 -15.63
C ALA A 57 -16.95 -3.75 -16.45
N ASP A 58 -17.99 -2.96 -16.31
CA ASP A 58 -18.05 -1.59 -16.84
C ASP A 58 -17.38 -0.63 -15.85
N MET A 59 -16.05 -0.57 -15.91
CA MET A 59 -15.19 0.26 -15.06
C MET A 59 -14.24 1.10 -15.93
N PRO A 60 -14.78 2.11 -16.65
CA PRO A 60 -13.99 2.89 -17.61
C PRO A 60 -12.83 3.65 -16.96
N THR A 61 -12.99 4.19 -15.73
CA THR A 61 -11.93 4.93 -15.04
C THR A 61 -10.78 4.00 -14.67
N VAL A 62 -11.05 2.85 -14.07
CA VAL A 62 -10.02 1.86 -13.72
C VAL A 62 -9.34 1.33 -14.99
N LYS A 63 -10.10 1.04 -16.05
CA LYS A 63 -9.53 0.58 -17.34
C LYS A 63 -8.65 1.63 -17.99
N GLN A 64 -9.00 2.92 -17.89
CA GLN A 64 -8.12 3.99 -18.34
C GLN A 64 -6.83 4.02 -17.52
N MET A 65 -6.91 3.91 -16.18
CA MET A 65 -5.71 3.83 -15.34
C MET A 65 -4.84 2.64 -15.69
N MET A 66 -5.41 1.48 -16.02
CA MET A 66 -4.67 0.32 -16.50
C MET A 66 -3.98 0.58 -17.85
N ALA A 67 -4.66 1.25 -18.77
CA ALA A 67 -4.11 1.55 -20.10
C ALA A 67 -2.98 2.59 -20.07
N GLU A 68 -3.02 3.51 -19.10
CA GLU A 68 -2.06 4.61 -18.96
C GLU A 68 -1.10 4.43 -17.76
N GLY A 69 -1.13 3.29 -17.09
CA GLY A 69 -0.34 2.97 -15.91
C GLY A 69 0.23 1.56 -15.92
N ALA A 70 0.65 1.09 -14.75
CA ALA A 70 1.15 -0.26 -14.53
C ALA A 70 0.13 -1.07 -13.71
N TRP A 71 -0.13 -2.33 -14.10
CA TRP A 71 -1.21 -3.09 -13.49
C TRP A 71 -1.02 -4.61 -13.54
N THR A 72 -1.66 -5.28 -12.60
CA THR A 72 -1.94 -6.72 -12.64
C THR A 72 -3.33 -6.98 -12.05
N LEU A 73 -4.01 -8.00 -12.57
CA LEU A 73 -5.25 -8.53 -12.00
C LEU A 73 -5.02 -9.80 -11.17
N GLN A 74 -3.74 -10.17 -11.01
CA GLN A 74 -3.30 -11.41 -10.36
C GLN A 74 -2.35 -11.14 -9.20
N ALA A 75 -2.46 -9.95 -8.56
CA ALA A 75 -1.72 -9.71 -7.34
C ALA A 75 -2.27 -10.64 -6.26
N ARG A 76 -1.37 -11.40 -5.62
CA ARG A 76 -1.71 -12.50 -4.75
C ARG A 76 -2.07 -12.02 -3.35
N SER A 77 -3.25 -12.39 -2.88
CA SER A 77 -3.59 -12.31 -1.46
C SER A 77 -2.75 -13.30 -0.65
N ILE A 78 -2.56 -13.00 0.63
CA ILE A 78 -1.96 -13.96 1.57
C ILE A 78 -3.05 -14.88 2.14
N LEU A 79 -2.64 -15.98 2.78
CA LEU A 79 -3.58 -16.90 3.43
C LEU A 79 -3.71 -16.59 4.93
N PRO A 80 -4.95 -16.63 5.44
CA PRO A 80 -6.21 -16.82 4.72
C PRO A 80 -6.54 -15.61 3.81
N SER A 81 -7.17 -15.86 2.66
CA SER A 81 -7.62 -14.81 1.72
C SER A 81 -8.83 -14.05 2.29
N SER A 82 -8.61 -13.33 3.37
CA SER A 82 -9.63 -12.66 4.19
C SER A 82 -9.22 -11.24 4.53
N SER A 83 -10.20 -10.37 4.77
CA SER A 83 -10.05 -8.92 4.80
C SER A 83 -9.01 -8.43 5.81
N ALA A 84 -9.18 -8.63 7.13
CA ALA A 84 -8.22 -8.08 8.10
C ALA A 84 -6.79 -8.61 7.91
N CYS A 85 -6.62 -9.88 7.51
CA CYS A 85 -5.31 -10.47 7.24
C CYS A 85 -4.60 -9.77 6.08
N ASN A 86 -5.33 -9.53 4.99
CA ASN A 86 -4.79 -8.94 3.77
C ASN A 86 -4.61 -7.44 3.89
N TRP A 87 -5.58 -6.70 4.47
CA TRP A 87 -5.41 -5.28 4.74
C TRP A 87 -4.26 -5.01 5.71
N ALA A 88 -4.12 -5.81 6.79
CA ALA A 88 -2.93 -5.72 7.65
C ALA A 88 -1.63 -5.93 6.87
N SER A 89 -1.60 -6.93 5.96
CA SER A 89 -0.43 -7.19 5.12
C SER A 89 -0.14 -6.06 4.14
N VAL A 90 -1.17 -5.42 3.56
CA VAL A 90 -1.04 -4.21 2.71
C VAL A 90 -0.35 -3.09 3.48
N TYR A 91 -0.71 -2.88 4.74
CA TYR A 91 -0.14 -1.80 5.55
C TYR A 91 1.21 -2.13 6.17
N MET A 92 1.44 -3.40 6.52
CA MET A 92 2.57 -3.85 7.36
C MET A 92 3.72 -4.50 6.58
N GLY A 93 3.59 -4.68 5.27
CA GLY A 93 4.66 -5.20 4.42
C GLY A 93 5.13 -6.63 4.76
N VAL A 94 4.28 -7.43 5.44
CA VAL A 94 4.53 -8.83 5.82
C VAL A 94 3.24 -9.63 5.83
N GLY A 95 3.34 -10.96 5.94
CA GLY A 95 2.19 -11.85 6.11
C GLY A 95 1.74 -12.03 7.56
N PRO A 96 0.60 -12.73 7.77
CA PRO A 96 -0.01 -12.99 9.08
C PRO A 96 0.94 -13.66 10.07
N GLU A 97 1.82 -14.52 9.60
CA GLU A 97 2.81 -15.22 10.42
C GLU A 97 3.77 -14.27 11.16
N MET A 98 3.84 -13.00 10.74
CA MET A 98 4.69 -11.99 11.34
C MET A 98 3.90 -10.91 12.08
N HIS A 99 2.83 -10.37 11.48
CA HIS A 99 2.04 -9.31 12.13
C HIS A 99 0.97 -9.85 13.08
N GLY A 100 0.58 -11.12 12.95
CA GLY A 100 -0.32 -11.80 13.89
C GLY A 100 -1.81 -11.66 13.62
N TYR A 101 -2.27 -10.86 12.68
CA TYR A 101 -3.68 -10.74 12.29
C TYR A 101 -4.02 -11.89 11.34
N ASN A 102 -4.84 -12.85 11.78
CA ASN A 102 -5.04 -14.12 11.07
C ASN A 102 -6.51 -14.52 10.88
N THR A 103 -7.45 -13.72 11.33
CA THR A 103 -8.88 -13.96 11.09
C THR A 103 -9.52 -12.80 10.33
N TRP A 104 -10.67 -13.05 9.68
CA TRP A 104 -11.33 -12.07 8.81
C TRP A 104 -11.61 -10.72 9.50
N GLY A 105 -11.90 -10.73 10.80
CA GLY A 105 -12.26 -9.55 11.58
C GLY A 105 -11.28 -9.25 12.72
N SER A 106 -10.01 -9.63 12.61
CA SER A 106 -9.01 -9.36 13.65
C SER A 106 -8.85 -7.87 13.89
N ARG A 107 -9.18 -7.41 15.10
CA ARG A 107 -8.96 -6.02 15.57
C ARG A 107 -7.66 -5.84 16.33
N LYS A 108 -7.03 -6.93 16.68
CA LYS A 108 -5.71 -7.04 17.29
C LYS A 108 -5.06 -8.33 16.82
N PRO A 109 -3.75 -8.45 16.93
CA PRO A 109 -3.09 -9.71 16.59
C PRO A 109 -3.71 -10.90 17.34
N ASP A 110 -4.08 -11.96 16.61
CA ASP A 110 -4.62 -13.21 17.15
C ASP A 110 -3.54 -14.02 17.91
N PHE A 111 -2.28 -13.76 17.55
CA PHE A 111 -1.08 -14.24 18.25
C PHE A 111 -0.01 -13.14 18.22
N PRO A 112 1.03 -13.21 19.08
CA PRO A 112 1.99 -12.12 19.21
C PRO A 112 2.68 -11.77 17.89
N SER A 113 2.65 -10.49 17.53
CA SER A 113 3.46 -9.96 16.42
C SER A 113 4.93 -10.16 16.72
N ILE A 114 5.74 -10.49 15.69
CA ILE A 114 7.18 -10.69 15.86
C ILE A 114 7.94 -9.41 16.25
N ALA A 115 7.38 -8.25 15.92
CA ALA A 115 7.89 -6.93 16.26
C ALA A 115 6.76 -5.97 16.53
N LEU A 116 7.02 -4.97 17.38
CA LEU A 116 6.11 -3.85 17.63
C LEU A 116 6.88 -2.55 17.42
N GLY A 117 6.24 -1.59 16.75
CA GLY A 117 6.70 -0.22 16.66
C GLY A 117 6.45 0.56 17.96
N GLU A 118 6.84 1.83 17.98
CA GLU A 118 6.74 2.72 19.14
C GLU A 118 5.29 2.86 19.67
N ASN A 119 4.31 2.72 18.79
CA ASN A 119 2.89 2.86 19.12
C ASN A 119 2.22 1.55 19.57
N GLY A 120 2.97 0.44 19.63
CA GLY A 120 2.47 -0.86 20.10
C GLY A 120 1.73 -1.68 19.06
N ILE A 121 1.81 -1.29 17.79
CA ILE A 121 1.35 -2.04 16.61
C ILE A 121 2.56 -2.43 15.77
N PHE A 122 2.45 -3.47 14.94
CA PHE A 122 3.50 -3.79 13.95
C PHE A 122 3.72 -2.57 13.03
N PRO A 123 4.98 -2.23 12.65
CA PRO A 123 5.24 -1.04 11.83
C PRO A 123 4.44 -1.03 10.53
N THR A 124 3.61 -0.01 10.35
CA THR A 124 2.76 0.20 9.16
C THR A 124 3.38 1.21 8.21
N ILE A 125 2.87 1.30 6.99
CA ILE A 125 3.28 2.35 6.05
C ILE A 125 3.08 3.76 6.63
N PHE A 126 2.03 3.98 7.41
CA PHE A 126 1.80 5.27 8.08
C PHE A 126 2.90 5.59 9.10
N THR A 127 3.34 4.58 9.89
CA THR A 127 4.48 4.70 10.79
C THR A 127 5.75 5.08 10.04
N VAL A 128 6.03 4.37 8.93
CA VAL A 128 7.23 4.57 8.11
C VAL A 128 7.25 5.97 7.50
N LEU A 129 6.14 6.41 6.93
CA LEU A 129 6.03 7.74 6.33
C LEU A 129 6.16 8.85 7.37
N ARG A 130 5.58 8.68 8.57
CA ARG A 130 5.70 9.63 9.68
C ARG A 130 7.15 9.72 10.20
N GLN A 131 7.87 8.60 10.28
CA GLN A 131 9.28 8.57 10.67
C GLN A 131 10.17 9.22 9.60
N HIS A 132 9.87 9.00 8.32
CA HIS A 132 10.59 9.62 7.20
C HIS A 132 10.37 11.14 7.15
N ASN A 133 9.15 11.59 7.34
CA ASN A 133 8.78 13.01 7.40
C ASN A 133 7.79 13.27 8.56
N PRO A 134 8.25 13.82 9.69
CA PRO A 134 7.39 14.10 10.84
C PRO A 134 6.21 15.04 10.56
N GLU A 135 6.30 15.87 9.51
CA GLU A 135 5.24 16.82 9.12
C GLU A 135 4.32 16.27 8.02
N ILE A 136 4.47 15.01 7.64
CA ILE A 136 3.65 14.42 6.58
C ILE A 136 2.17 14.45 6.95
N ASN A 137 1.33 14.93 6.04
CA ASN A 137 -0.11 14.85 6.19
C ASN A 137 -0.63 13.56 5.55
N THR A 138 -1.28 12.72 6.35
CA THR A 138 -1.85 11.44 5.91
C THR A 138 -3.31 11.32 6.30
N CYS A 139 -4.10 10.63 5.47
CA CYS A 139 -5.53 10.46 5.69
C CYS A 139 -5.95 9.02 5.42
N ALA A 140 -6.84 8.47 6.26
CA ALA A 140 -7.45 7.16 6.06
C ALA A 140 -8.95 7.23 6.33
N LEU A 141 -9.77 7.07 5.29
CA LEU A 141 -11.21 6.92 5.40
C LEU A 141 -11.62 5.50 4.97
N TYR A 142 -12.49 4.87 5.73
CA TYR A 142 -12.87 3.47 5.50
C TYR A 142 -14.32 3.21 5.91
N GLU A 143 -14.99 2.32 5.18
CA GLU A 143 -16.38 1.91 5.46
C GLU A 143 -16.46 0.80 6.49
N TRP A 144 -15.48 -0.10 6.56
CA TRP A 144 -15.41 -1.14 7.56
C TRP A 144 -14.54 -0.71 8.76
N ASP A 145 -15.13 -0.70 9.95
CA ASP A 145 -14.52 -0.10 11.13
C ASP A 145 -13.24 -0.80 11.62
N VAL A 146 -13.03 -2.07 11.26
CA VAL A 146 -11.81 -2.84 11.58
C VAL A 146 -10.56 -2.23 10.99
N HIS A 147 -10.64 -1.52 9.84
CA HIS A 147 -9.47 -0.84 9.27
C HIS A 147 -8.76 0.07 10.28
N GLY A 148 -9.53 0.74 11.14
CA GLY A 148 -8.97 1.58 12.19
C GLY A 148 -8.08 0.85 13.20
N ASP A 149 -8.21 -0.46 13.32
CA ASP A 149 -7.38 -1.31 14.18
C ASP A 149 -6.16 -1.90 13.44
N LEU A 150 -6.11 -1.78 12.10
CA LEU A 150 -5.03 -2.31 11.25
C LEU A 150 -3.99 -1.24 10.90
N ILE A 151 -4.34 0.03 11.02
CA ILE A 151 -3.44 1.18 10.79
C ILE A 151 -2.82 1.65 12.11
N ASP A 152 -1.69 2.35 12.04
CA ASP A 152 -1.12 3.03 13.20
C ASP A 152 -1.84 4.38 13.42
N ASN A 153 -2.89 4.39 14.22
CA ASN A 153 -3.73 5.55 14.50
C ASN A 153 -2.98 6.77 15.05
N LYS A 154 -1.82 6.55 15.66
CA LYS A 154 -0.98 7.64 16.19
C LYS A 154 -0.05 8.23 15.13
N ALA A 155 0.19 7.50 14.05
CA ALA A 155 1.01 7.95 12.92
C ALA A 155 0.17 8.64 11.83
N VAL A 156 -1.12 8.31 11.72
CA VAL A 156 -2.05 8.92 10.76
C VAL A 156 -2.43 10.33 11.23
N SER A 157 -2.46 11.31 10.32
CA SER A 157 -2.87 12.68 10.65
C SER A 157 -4.38 12.80 10.85
N TYR A 158 -5.16 12.09 10.03
CA TYR A 158 -6.61 12.03 10.13
C TYR A 158 -7.14 10.68 9.68
N HIS A 159 -7.97 10.04 10.46
CA HIS A 159 -8.69 8.85 10.05
C HIS A 159 -10.14 8.88 10.51
N LYS A 160 -11.03 8.24 9.77
CA LYS A 160 -12.44 8.19 10.12
C LYS A 160 -13.13 6.98 9.51
N HIS A 161 -13.87 6.27 10.35
CA HIS A 161 -14.87 5.30 9.92
C HIS A 161 -16.14 6.02 9.45
N ILE A 162 -16.59 5.73 8.24
CA ILE A 162 -17.84 6.24 7.65
C ILE A 162 -18.56 5.02 7.07
N PRO A 163 -19.53 4.45 7.77
CA PRO A 163 -20.20 3.24 7.32
C PRO A 163 -20.95 3.47 6.00
N MET A 164 -20.95 2.48 5.13
CA MET A 164 -21.60 2.56 3.80
C MET A 164 -23.09 2.94 3.90
N GLY A 165 -23.86 2.29 4.81
CA GLY A 165 -25.25 2.61 5.07
C GLY A 165 -26.10 2.65 3.81
N GLU A 166 -27.18 3.47 3.85
CA GLU A 166 -28.08 3.68 2.71
C GLU A 166 -27.44 4.51 1.57
N SER A 167 -26.39 5.26 1.86
CA SER A 167 -25.68 6.08 0.88
C SER A 167 -24.91 5.28 -0.16
N ARG A 168 -24.71 3.98 0.07
CA ARG A 168 -23.96 3.07 -0.81
C ARG A 168 -22.60 3.69 -1.24
N SER A 169 -21.79 4.11 -0.25
CA SER A 169 -20.46 4.72 -0.42
C SER A 169 -20.41 6.18 -0.88
N ALA A 170 -21.55 6.85 -1.08
CA ALA A 170 -21.54 8.29 -1.42
C ALA A 170 -21.02 9.15 -0.24
N ASP A 171 -21.34 8.79 1.00
CA ASP A 171 -20.95 9.58 2.18
C ASP A 171 -19.43 9.57 2.39
N ILE A 172 -18.79 8.39 2.28
CA ILE A 172 -17.33 8.29 2.40
C ILE A 172 -16.65 9.02 1.23
N THR A 173 -17.18 8.88 0.00
CA THR A 173 -16.64 9.56 -1.18
C THR A 173 -16.68 11.08 -0.99
N ASN A 174 -17.82 11.63 -0.58
CA ASN A 174 -17.98 13.07 -0.33
C ASN A 174 -17.04 13.59 0.77
N ALA A 175 -16.95 12.85 1.88
CA ALA A 175 -16.06 13.21 2.98
C ALA A 175 -14.58 13.16 2.56
N TYR A 176 -14.19 12.15 1.79
CA TYR A 176 -12.84 12.00 1.27
C TYR A 176 -12.47 13.12 0.30
N ILE A 177 -13.35 13.45 -0.65
CA ILE A 177 -13.17 14.55 -1.58
C ILE A 177 -13.04 15.89 -0.83
N ALA A 178 -13.86 16.14 0.19
CA ALA A 178 -13.76 17.35 0.99
C ALA A 178 -12.38 17.44 1.67
N TYR A 179 -11.90 16.35 2.27
CA TYR A 179 -10.59 16.30 2.91
C TYR A 179 -9.45 16.51 1.90
N LEU A 180 -9.49 15.84 0.74
CA LEU A 180 -8.49 16.00 -0.33
C LEU A 180 -8.35 17.47 -0.75
N LYS A 181 -9.46 18.14 -1.01
CA LYS A 181 -9.47 19.55 -1.46
C LYS A 181 -8.94 20.51 -0.41
N GLU A 182 -9.30 20.31 0.85
CA GLU A 182 -8.93 21.19 1.96
C GLU A 182 -7.49 20.99 2.42
N HIS A 183 -7.05 19.72 2.55
CA HIS A 183 -5.81 19.40 3.26
C HIS A 183 -4.68 18.87 2.36
N LYS A 184 -4.97 18.45 1.13
CA LYS A 184 -3.99 17.96 0.14
C LYS A 184 -2.96 17.00 0.75
N PRO A 185 -3.39 15.87 1.34
CA PRO A 185 -2.50 14.94 2.04
C PRO A 185 -1.46 14.34 1.10
N GLN A 186 -0.25 14.09 1.58
CA GLN A 186 0.79 13.43 0.81
C GLN A 186 0.45 11.94 0.60
N PHE A 187 -0.08 11.25 1.61
CA PHE A 187 -0.60 9.89 1.47
C PHE A 187 -2.03 9.84 2.00
N SER A 188 -2.94 9.35 1.18
CA SER A 188 -4.33 9.17 1.60
C SER A 188 -4.93 7.92 1.03
N GLU A 189 -5.88 7.35 1.77
CA GLU A 189 -6.66 6.20 1.33
C GLU A 189 -8.16 6.41 1.55
N CYS A 190 -8.94 5.82 0.63
CA CYS A 190 -10.38 5.67 0.72
C CYS A 190 -10.71 4.20 0.48
N ILE A 191 -11.20 3.49 1.50
CA ILE A 191 -11.44 2.05 1.44
C ILE A 191 -12.95 1.80 1.48
N PHE A 192 -13.46 1.27 0.37
CA PHE A 192 -14.84 0.83 0.22
C PHE A 192 -15.01 -0.61 0.69
N ASP A 193 -16.07 -0.89 1.45
CA ASP A 193 -16.50 -2.23 1.92
C ASP A 193 -17.29 -2.98 0.82
N SER A 194 -17.08 -2.59 -0.39
CA SER A 194 -17.71 -3.12 -1.60
C SER A 194 -16.63 -3.40 -2.66
N PRO A 195 -16.84 -4.42 -3.50
CA PRO A 195 -18.06 -5.22 -3.73
C PRO A 195 -18.17 -6.49 -2.84
N ASP A 196 -17.44 -6.60 -1.73
CA ASP A 196 -17.46 -7.79 -0.86
C ASP A 196 -18.87 -8.12 -0.35
N GLY A 197 -19.60 -7.11 0.11
CA GLY A 197 -20.98 -7.26 0.56
C GLY A 197 -21.90 -7.84 -0.51
N GLU A 198 -21.78 -7.44 -1.76
CA GLU A 198 -22.52 -8.01 -2.89
C GLU A 198 -22.06 -9.45 -3.17
N GLY A 199 -20.76 -9.72 -3.05
CA GLY A 199 -20.21 -11.08 -3.16
C GLY A 199 -20.82 -12.04 -2.14
N HIS A 200 -20.86 -11.68 -0.88
CA HIS A 200 -21.49 -12.48 0.17
C HIS A 200 -23.02 -12.61 0.00
N GLY A 201 -23.67 -11.52 -0.40
CA GLY A 201 -25.13 -11.50 -0.59
C GLY A 201 -25.60 -12.33 -1.77
N TYR A 202 -24.95 -12.21 -2.92
CA TYR A 202 -25.45 -12.73 -4.20
C TYR A 202 -24.46 -13.67 -4.90
N GLY A 203 -23.18 -13.63 -4.56
CA GLY A 203 -22.11 -14.41 -5.16
C GLY A 203 -21.18 -13.54 -6.02
N TRP A 204 -19.88 -13.87 -5.98
CA TRP A 204 -18.88 -13.24 -6.84
C TRP A 204 -19.22 -13.50 -8.31
N GLY A 205 -19.19 -12.43 -9.12
CA GLY A 205 -19.56 -12.48 -10.53
C GLY A 205 -21.06 -12.56 -10.82
N SER A 206 -21.94 -12.51 -9.79
CA SER A 206 -23.38 -12.40 -9.99
C SER A 206 -23.76 -11.08 -10.66
N GLU A 207 -25.01 -10.99 -11.15
CA GLU A 207 -25.52 -9.76 -11.77
C GLU A 207 -25.47 -8.58 -10.81
N GLU A 208 -25.80 -8.78 -9.55
CA GLU A 208 -25.77 -7.77 -8.48
C GLU A 208 -24.34 -7.30 -8.18
N TYR A 209 -23.40 -8.23 -8.09
CA TYR A 209 -21.97 -7.93 -7.92
C TYR A 209 -21.46 -7.12 -9.12
N MET A 210 -21.74 -7.55 -10.35
CA MET A 210 -21.30 -6.86 -11.57
C MET A 210 -21.97 -5.49 -11.74
N LYS A 211 -23.20 -5.29 -11.26
CA LYS A 211 -23.86 -3.97 -11.25
C LYS A 211 -23.26 -3.00 -10.25
N ARG A 212 -22.63 -3.49 -9.18
CA ARG A 212 -21.97 -2.64 -8.18
C ARG A 212 -20.67 -2.01 -8.72
N LEU A 213 -19.96 -2.71 -9.60
CA LEU A 213 -18.66 -2.26 -10.08
C LEU A 213 -18.68 -0.91 -10.83
N PRO A 214 -19.60 -0.61 -11.76
CA PRO A 214 -19.70 0.70 -12.37
C PRO A 214 -20.10 1.82 -11.37
N GLU A 215 -20.84 1.53 -10.29
CA GLU A 215 -21.10 2.52 -9.25
C GLU A 215 -19.81 2.89 -8.50
N LEU A 216 -18.98 1.91 -8.17
CA LEU A 216 -17.68 2.13 -7.55
C LEU A 216 -16.71 2.88 -8.48
N ASP A 217 -16.70 2.53 -9.78
CA ASP A 217 -15.88 3.25 -10.77
C ASP A 217 -16.29 4.73 -10.90
N ALA A 218 -17.59 5.02 -10.77
CA ALA A 218 -18.08 6.39 -10.74
C ALA A 218 -17.59 7.18 -9.52
N PHE A 219 -17.48 6.56 -8.34
CA PHE A 219 -16.86 7.17 -7.16
C PHE A 219 -15.35 7.38 -7.34
N ILE A 220 -14.65 6.42 -7.93
CA ILE A 220 -13.23 6.56 -8.29
C ILE A 220 -13.05 7.77 -9.23
N SER A 221 -13.90 7.89 -10.26
CA SER A 221 -13.88 9.01 -11.18
C SER A 221 -14.08 10.36 -10.47
N GLN A 222 -15.00 10.45 -9.51
CA GLN A 222 -15.24 11.67 -8.72
C GLN A 222 -14.00 12.04 -7.88
N ILE A 223 -13.32 11.05 -7.29
CA ILE A 223 -12.07 11.27 -6.53
C ILE A 223 -10.96 11.79 -7.46
N VAL A 224 -10.82 11.23 -8.66
CA VAL A 224 -9.86 11.71 -9.65
C VAL A 224 -10.15 13.15 -10.06
N GLU A 225 -11.39 13.48 -10.37
CA GLU A 225 -11.78 14.87 -10.72
C GLU A 225 -11.52 15.84 -9.55
N ALA A 226 -11.77 15.41 -8.31
CA ALA A 226 -11.46 16.21 -7.13
C ALA A 226 -9.96 16.54 -6.99
N THR A 227 -9.07 15.61 -7.37
CA THR A 227 -7.63 15.92 -7.40
C THR A 227 -7.25 16.92 -8.47
N LYS A 228 -7.92 16.89 -9.63
CA LYS A 228 -7.73 17.91 -10.69
C LYS A 228 -8.18 19.29 -10.21
N GLU A 229 -9.38 19.38 -9.62
CA GLU A 229 -9.90 20.61 -9.05
C GLU A 229 -9.02 21.17 -7.91
N ALA A 230 -8.39 20.29 -7.13
CA ALA A 230 -7.46 20.67 -6.08
C ALA A 230 -6.05 21.04 -6.59
N GLY A 231 -5.75 20.82 -7.88
CA GLY A 231 -4.43 21.04 -8.47
C GLY A 231 -3.38 20.07 -7.96
N MET A 232 -3.79 18.82 -7.66
CA MET A 232 -2.93 17.72 -7.19
C MET A 232 -2.67 16.66 -8.27
N TYR A 233 -3.48 16.60 -9.30
CA TYR A 233 -3.53 15.49 -10.27
C TYR A 233 -2.17 15.18 -10.91
N ASP A 234 -1.45 16.20 -11.38
CA ASP A 234 -0.21 16.04 -12.14
C ASP A 234 0.98 15.53 -11.29
N ASP A 235 0.87 15.62 -9.95
CA ASP A 235 1.88 15.15 -9.01
C ASP A 235 1.35 14.05 -8.07
N THR A 236 0.24 13.39 -8.47
CA THR A 236 -0.41 12.28 -7.74
C THR A 236 -0.19 10.94 -8.44
N ILE A 237 0.26 9.93 -7.68
CA ILE A 237 0.10 8.53 -8.07
C ILE A 237 -1.19 8.00 -7.45
N PHE A 238 -2.06 7.44 -8.30
CA PHE A 238 -3.24 6.69 -7.89
C PHE A 238 -2.91 5.21 -7.77
N ILE A 239 -3.42 4.57 -6.72
CA ILE A 239 -3.33 3.13 -6.50
C ILE A 239 -4.75 2.59 -6.37
N ILE A 240 -5.15 1.67 -7.27
CA ILE A 240 -6.39 0.89 -7.10
C ILE A 240 -5.98 -0.48 -6.60
N ILE A 241 -6.56 -0.90 -5.50
CA ILE A 241 -6.18 -2.14 -4.82
C ILE A 241 -7.42 -2.85 -4.26
N SER A 242 -7.38 -4.18 -4.25
CA SER A 242 -8.28 -4.99 -3.45
C SER A 242 -7.46 -5.95 -2.59
N ASP A 243 -8.00 -6.39 -1.51
CA ASP A 243 -7.35 -7.30 -0.56
C ASP A 243 -7.46 -8.76 -0.97
N HIS A 244 -8.61 -9.18 -1.48
CA HIS A 244 -8.89 -10.54 -2.00
C HIS A 244 -9.96 -10.52 -3.09
N GLY A 245 -10.19 -11.66 -3.69
CA GLY A 245 -11.34 -11.95 -4.52
C GLY A 245 -12.34 -12.84 -3.74
N GLY A 246 -13.08 -13.68 -4.48
CA GLY A 246 -14.01 -14.61 -3.85
C GLY A 246 -14.61 -15.56 -4.86
N ILE A 247 -15.25 -16.62 -4.35
CA ILE A 247 -15.94 -17.64 -5.15
C ILE A 247 -17.28 -18.00 -4.51
N ASN A 248 -18.30 -18.23 -5.32
CA ASN A 248 -19.67 -18.44 -4.83
C ASN A 248 -20.09 -17.26 -3.91
N ARG A 249 -20.26 -17.49 -2.62
CA ARG A 249 -20.60 -16.47 -1.62
C ARG A 249 -19.59 -16.39 -0.49
N GLY A 250 -18.31 -16.68 -0.77
CA GLY A 250 -17.29 -16.72 0.26
C GLY A 250 -15.89 -16.49 -0.27
N HIS A 251 -14.98 -16.32 0.68
CA HIS A 251 -13.56 -16.20 0.50
C HIS A 251 -12.83 -16.74 1.75
N GLY A 252 -11.50 -16.67 1.78
CA GLY A 252 -10.68 -17.12 2.92
C GLY A 252 -9.94 -18.44 2.65
N SER A 253 -10.11 -19.04 1.47
CA SER A 253 -9.52 -20.30 1.07
C SER A 253 -8.38 -20.11 0.03
N ILE A 254 -8.08 -21.16 -0.74
CA ILE A 254 -6.87 -21.27 -1.56
C ILE A 254 -7.14 -21.22 -3.07
N THR A 255 -8.39 -20.97 -3.49
CA THR A 255 -8.68 -20.87 -4.92
C THR A 255 -8.11 -19.59 -5.52
N MET A 256 -7.80 -19.61 -6.81
CA MET A 256 -7.26 -18.40 -7.47
C MET A 256 -8.31 -17.29 -7.55
N ASP A 257 -9.59 -17.64 -7.67
CA ASP A 257 -10.69 -16.67 -7.63
C ASP A 257 -10.75 -15.89 -6.29
N GLU A 258 -10.34 -16.51 -5.19
CA GLU A 258 -10.24 -15.86 -3.87
C GLU A 258 -8.92 -15.09 -3.69
N MET A 259 -7.83 -15.60 -4.29
CA MET A 259 -6.48 -15.13 -4.02
C MET A 259 -5.97 -14.10 -5.02
N GLU A 260 -6.54 -13.98 -6.21
CA GLU A 260 -6.09 -13.04 -7.23
C GLU A 260 -7.01 -11.82 -7.27
N ALA A 261 -6.42 -10.65 -7.03
CA ALA A 261 -7.13 -9.40 -6.98
C ALA A 261 -6.34 -8.28 -7.66
N PRO A 262 -6.98 -7.19 -8.14
CA PRO A 262 -6.30 -6.14 -8.89
C PRO A 262 -5.32 -5.34 -8.04
N LEU A 263 -4.27 -4.85 -8.72
CA LEU A 263 -3.38 -3.81 -8.24
C LEU A 263 -2.98 -2.96 -9.44
N VAL A 264 -3.32 -1.68 -9.40
CA VAL A 264 -3.07 -0.72 -10.49
C VAL A 264 -2.33 0.48 -9.92
N PHE A 265 -1.30 0.94 -10.62
CA PHE A 265 -0.58 2.18 -10.34
C PHE A 265 -0.70 3.10 -11.55
N PHE A 266 -1.10 4.33 -11.33
CA PHE A 266 -1.27 5.31 -12.39
C PHE A 266 -0.81 6.70 -11.92
N GLY A 267 0.00 7.38 -12.72
CA GLY A 267 0.48 8.73 -12.42
C GLY A 267 1.92 8.98 -12.89
N PRO A 268 2.54 10.09 -12.46
CA PRO A 268 3.88 10.47 -12.89
C PRO A 268 4.93 9.41 -12.46
N GLY A 269 5.88 9.13 -13.38
CA GLY A 269 6.95 8.17 -13.16
C GLY A 269 6.52 6.69 -13.21
N ILE A 270 5.25 6.40 -13.53
CA ILE A 270 4.73 5.06 -13.73
C ILE A 270 4.70 4.72 -15.22
N LYS A 271 5.22 3.55 -15.59
CA LYS A 271 5.16 3.03 -16.97
C LYS A 271 3.75 2.92 -17.48
N LYS A 272 3.50 3.38 -18.71
CA LYS A 272 2.18 3.36 -19.32
C LYS A 272 1.87 2.02 -19.99
N GLY A 273 0.65 1.50 -19.74
CA GLY A 273 0.18 0.24 -20.31
C GLY A 273 1.02 -0.97 -19.94
N TYR A 274 1.74 -0.89 -18.81
CA TYR A 274 2.63 -1.96 -18.37
C TYR A 274 1.86 -3.01 -17.57
N LYS A 275 1.68 -4.18 -18.14
CA LYS A 275 1.17 -5.33 -17.39
C LYS A 275 2.31 -5.91 -16.55
N ILE A 276 2.16 -5.88 -15.24
CA ILE A 276 3.15 -6.41 -14.29
C ILE A 276 3.21 -7.93 -14.47
N ASP A 277 4.34 -8.45 -14.89
CA ASP A 277 4.58 -9.87 -15.23
C ASP A 277 5.39 -10.60 -14.14
N VAL A 278 5.86 -9.88 -13.13
CA VAL A 278 6.51 -10.46 -11.95
C VAL A 278 5.48 -10.82 -10.87
N PRO A 279 5.74 -11.83 -10.04
CA PRO A 279 4.88 -12.15 -8.92
C PRO A 279 4.76 -10.97 -7.95
N VAL A 280 3.53 -10.59 -7.63
CA VAL A 280 3.19 -9.54 -6.65
C VAL A 280 2.30 -10.13 -5.57
N VAL A 281 2.60 -9.81 -4.33
CA VAL A 281 1.82 -10.20 -3.14
C VAL A 281 1.34 -8.94 -2.42
N ARG A 282 0.23 -9.02 -1.69
CA ARG A 282 -0.37 -7.84 -1.01
C ARG A 282 0.62 -7.05 -0.16
N TYR A 283 1.51 -7.71 0.54
CA TYR A 283 2.53 -7.06 1.37
C TYR A 283 3.63 -6.31 0.58
N ASP A 284 3.66 -6.40 -0.76
CA ASP A 284 4.56 -5.59 -1.60
C ASP A 284 4.07 -4.14 -1.75
N THR A 285 2.82 -3.87 -1.37
CA THR A 285 2.20 -2.53 -1.48
C THR A 285 2.90 -1.51 -0.57
N ALA A 286 3.08 -1.82 0.72
CA ALA A 286 3.72 -0.89 1.67
C ALA A 286 5.14 -0.50 1.25
N PRO A 287 6.07 -1.42 0.91
CA PRO A 287 7.39 -1.05 0.44
C PRO A 287 7.37 -0.30 -0.90
N THR A 288 6.38 -0.53 -1.78
CA THR A 288 6.22 0.24 -3.02
C THR A 288 5.83 1.69 -2.72
N ILE A 289 4.90 1.92 -1.78
CA ILE A 289 4.55 3.27 -1.32
C ILE A 289 5.77 3.95 -0.66
N ALA A 290 6.50 3.24 0.20
CA ALA A 290 7.73 3.75 0.81
C ALA A 290 8.75 4.15 -0.27
N ARG A 291 8.96 3.33 -1.30
CA ARG A 291 9.85 3.60 -2.44
C ARG A 291 9.44 4.85 -3.21
N ILE A 292 8.13 5.08 -3.41
CA ILE A 292 7.63 6.29 -4.10
C ILE A 292 8.04 7.55 -3.35
N PHE A 293 7.96 7.56 -2.02
CA PHE A 293 8.36 8.70 -1.19
C PHE A 293 9.86 8.73 -0.84
N GLY A 294 10.63 7.69 -1.17
CA GLY A 294 12.04 7.58 -0.79
C GLY A 294 12.25 7.28 0.70
N ALA A 295 11.26 6.69 1.35
CA ALA A 295 11.33 6.31 2.75
C ALA A 295 12.03 4.95 2.92
N ASP A 296 12.85 4.83 3.95
CA ASP A 296 13.52 3.58 4.30
C ASP A 296 12.50 2.57 4.86
N VAL A 297 12.55 1.33 4.38
CA VAL A 297 11.67 0.27 4.85
C VAL A 297 12.22 -0.41 6.11
N PRO A 298 11.37 -0.76 7.09
CA PRO A 298 11.79 -1.49 8.27
C PRO A 298 12.38 -2.86 7.92
N ALA A 299 13.47 -3.24 8.60
CA ALA A 299 14.13 -4.55 8.38
C ALA A 299 13.22 -5.77 8.67
N VAL A 300 12.12 -5.55 9.39
CA VAL A 300 11.12 -6.58 9.69
C VAL A 300 10.15 -6.83 8.53
N TRP A 301 10.02 -5.92 7.57
CA TRP A 301 9.21 -6.13 6.38
C TRP A 301 9.81 -7.20 5.48
N ARG A 302 8.97 -7.92 4.74
CA ARG A 302 9.35 -8.99 3.81
C ARG A 302 8.92 -8.69 2.38
N GLY A 303 7.97 -7.80 2.21
CA GLY A 303 7.59 -7.28 0.91
C GLY A 303 8.75 -6.53 0.25
N ARG A 304 8.72 -6.45 -1.05
CA ARG A 304 9.64 -5.67 -1.87
C ARG A 304 8.89 -4.56 -2.61
N ALA A 305 9.55 -3.46 -2.91
CA ALA A 305 9.02 -2.49 -3.86
C ALA A 305 8.91 -3.16 -5.26
N ILE A 306 7.82 -2.86 -5.95
CA ILE A 306 7.59 -3.32 -7.33
C ILE A 306 8.34 -2.36 -8.26
N GLU A 307 9.67 -2.53 -8.35
CA GLU A 307 10.55 -1.62 -9.11
C GLU A 307 10.23 -1.59 -10.60
N GLU A 308 9.66 -2.68 -11.11
CA GLU A 308 9.34 -2.87 -12.53
C GLU A 308 8.29 -1.89 -13.07
N ILE A 309 7.50 -1.23 -12.17
CA ILE A 309 6.45 -0.27 -12.57
C ILE A 309 6.98 1.12 -12.88
N PHE A 310 8.20 1.46 -12.43
CA PHE A 310 8.75 2.79 -12.61
C PHE A 310 9.45 2.98 -13.97
N GLU A 311 9.41 4.23 -14.49
CA GLU A 311 10.09 4.64 -15.73
C GLU A 311 11.62 4.61 -15.63
#